data_9db7cb9789ae61e919d55b3efbec05c5
#
_entry.id   9db7cb9789ae61e919d55b3efbec05c5
#
_cell.length_a   1.000
_cell.length_b   1.000
_cell.length_c   1.000
_cell.angle_alpha   90.00
_cell.angle_beta   90.00
_cell.angle_gamma   90.00
#
_symmetry.space_group_name_H-M   'P 1'
#
loop_
_entity.id
_entity.type
_entity.pdbx_description
1 polymer ?
#
loop_
_entity_poly.entity_id
_entity_poly.type
_entity_poly.pdbx_seq_one_letter_code
_entity_poly.pdbx_strand_id
1 'polypeptide(L)'
;MSRSTTLEKIIFVRRLANQLMDEHGLIEDGWSFRMTDRKRSLGTCFHSEKAIGYSKHFLDEPEDQIVDTILHEIAHALVGSGHGHDDTWKRMCIRVGANPERLVEEVVSKPKYNFVIKCVNPNCARPYKGYRFRLKREAVKRMYCMSCGASVKAFKLVYNDKQ
;
A
#
# COMPACT_ATOMS: atom_id res chain seq x y z
N MET A 1 22.40 10.31 16.24
CA MET A 1 22.01 10.01 14.86
C MET A 1 20.82 10.88 14.49
N SER A 2 20.97 11.81 13.55
CA SER A 2 19.89 12.69 13.09
C SER A 2 18.81 11.85 12.39
N ARG A 3 17.54 11.98 12.82
CA ARG A 3 16.42 11.36 12.09
C ARG A 3 16.28 12.07 10.76
N SER A 4 16.39 11.34 9.66
CA SER A 4 16.15 11.87 8.32
C SER A 4 14.77 12.51 8.24
N THR A 5 14.68 13.69 7.66
CA THR A 5 13.41 14.41 7.48
C THR A 5 12.52 13.70 6.45
N THR A 6 11.21 13.94 6.50
CA THR A 6 10.27 13.42 5.51
C THR A 6 10.68 13.82 4.08
N LEU A 7 11.22 15.02 3.90
CA LEU A 7 11.67 15.51 2.60
C LEU A 7 12.89 14.71 2.09
N GLU A 8 13.86 14.44 2.95
CA GLU A 8 15.04 13.62 2.59
C GLU A 8 14.63 12.21 2.17
N LYS A 9 13.69 11.59 2.87
CA LYS A 9 13.15 10.28 2.52
C LYS A 9 12.42 10.30 1.17
N ILE A 10 11.64 11.33 0.88
CA ILE A 10 10.96 11.49 -0.42
C ILE A 10 12.00 11.64 -1.54
N ILE A 11 13.05 12.43 -1.33
CA ILE A 11 14.13 12.62 -2.30
C ILE A 11 14.85 11.30 -2.56
N PHE A 12 15.16 10.55 -1.50
CA PHE A 12 15.79 9.23 -1.58
C PHE A 12 14.94 8.26 -2.41
N VAL A 13 13.67 8.07 -2.06
CA VAL A 13 12.77 7.15 -2.77
C VAL A 13 12.59 7.53 -4.24
N ARG A 14 12.46 8.83 -4.54
CA ARG A 14 12.34 9.33 -5.91
C ARG A 14 13.59 9.05 -6.74
N ARG A 15 14.77 9.28 -6.17
CA ARG A 15 16.05 9.04 -6.84
C ARG A 15 16.24 7.56 -7.13
N LEU A 16 15.97 6.70 -6.14
CA LEU A 16 16.03 5.25 -6.26
C LEU A 16 15.06 4.74 -7.35
N ALA A 17 13.80 5.20 -7.31
CA ALA A 17 12.80 4.79 -8.29
C ALA A 17 13.18 5.20 -9.72
N ASN A 18 13.64 6.43 -9.92
CA ASN A 18 14.07 6.87 -11.25
C ASN A 18 15.27 6.06 -11.77
N GLN A 19 16.23 5.73 -10.90
CA GLN A 19 17.36 4.88 -11.26
C GLN A 19 16.87 3.49 -11.69
N LEU A 20 16.05 2.82 -10.90
CA LEU A 20 15.53 1.49 -11.22
C LEU A 20 14.66 1.50 -12.49
N MET A 21 13.86 2.54 -12.70
CA MET A 21 13.05 2.69 -13.90
C MET A 21 13.93 2.89 -15.15
N ASP A 22 15.01 3.64 -15.03
CA ASP A 22 15.98 3.86 -16.11
C ASP A 22 16.73 2.57 -16.48
N GLU A 23 17.20 1.82 -15.48
CA GLU A 23 17.84 0.51 -15.65
C GLU A 23 16.96 -0.50 -16.41
N HIS A 24 15.63 -0.34 -16.35
CA HIS A 24 14.65 -1.19 -17.04
C HIS A 24 14.03 -0.53 -18.28
N GLY A 25 14.58 0.59 -18.76
CA GLY A 25 14.16 1.29 -19.99
C GLY A 25 12.85 2.06 -19.89
N LEU A 26 12.21 2.11 -18.72
CA LEU A 26 10.91 2.75 -18.55
C LEU A 26 10.95 4.27 -18.71
N ILE A 27 12.08 4.92 -18.37
CA ILE A 27 12.23 6.38 -18.54
C ILE A 27 12.24 6.72 -20.03
N GLU A 28 12.97 5.96 -20.85
CA GLU A 28 13.00 6.12 -22.30
C GLU A 28 11.62 5.89 -22.93
N ASP A 29 10.86 4.92 -22.38
CA ASP A 29 9.48 4.63 -22.80
C ASP A 29 8.45 5.68 -22.32
N GLY A 30 8.90 6.75 -21.66
CA GLY A 30 8.07 7.87 -21.21
C GLY A 30 7.32 7.64 -19.90
N TRP A 31 7.76 6.67 -19.10
CA TRP A 31 7.24 6.48 -17.74
C TRP A 31 7.84 7.49 -16.77
N SER A 32 7.06 7.83 -15.74
CA SER A 32 7.46 8.76 -14.71
C SER A 32 7.21 8.19 -13.30
N PHE A 33 7.91 8.73 -12.31
CA PHE A 33 7.71 8.39 -10.91
C PHE A 33 6.99 9.50 -10.16
N ARG A 34 6.05 9.14 -9.27
CA ARG A 34 5.37 10.09 -8.39
C ARG A 34 5.14 9.57 -6.97
N MET A 35 5.17 10.48 -6.00
CA MET A 35 4.68 10.17 -4.65
C MET A 35 3.16 10.20 -4.62
N THR A 36 2.54 9.25 -3.91
CA THR A 36 1.09 9.15 -3.74
C THR A 36 0.68 9.28 -2.27
N ASP A 37 -0.60 9.57 -2.04
CA ASP A 37 -1.21 9.63 -0.70
C ASP A 37 -2.07 8.39 -0.39
N ARG A 38 -1.74 7.25 -1.04
CA ARG A 38 -2.47 5.99 -0.85
C ARG A 38 -2.08 5.35 0.48
N LYS A 39 -3.08 5.12 1.34
CA LYS A 39 -2.87 4.58 2.71
C LYS A 39 -2.97 3.06 2.80
N ARG A 40 -3.23 2.37 1.70
CA ARG A 40 -3.46 0.92 1.68
C ARG A 40 -2.55 0.15 0.73
N SER A 41 -1.74 0.83 -0.04
CA SER A 41 -0.76 0.22 -0.92
C SER A 41 0.53 1.00 -0.85
N LEU A 42 1.65 0.31 -0.83
CA LEU A 42 2.99 0.89 -0.85
C LEU A 42 3.28 1.46 -2.24
N GLY A 43 3.09 0.63 -3.26
CA GLY A 43 3.26 0.97 -4.65
C GLY A 43 1.95 0.98 -5.43
N THR A 44 1.96 1.50 -6.64
CA THR A 44 0.87 1.43 -7.62
C THR A 44 1.39 1.71 -9.01
N CYS A 45 1.12 0.83 -9.96
CA CYS A 45 1.36 1.06 -11.38
C CYS A 45 0.12 1.71 -12.04
N PHE A 46 0.31 2.85 -12.71
CA PHE A 46 -0.73 3.61 -13.42
C PHE A 46 -0.49 3.50 -14.92
N HIS A 47 -0.96 2.43 -15.55
CA HIS A 47 -0.69 2.14 -16.96
C HIS A 47 -1.16 3.25 -17.92
N SER A 48 -2.37 3.77 -17.72
CA SER A 48 -2.94 4.83 -18.57
C SER A 48 -2.16 6.13 -18.51
N GLU A 49 -1.45 6.38 -17.41
CA GLU A 49 -0.68 7.60 -17.18
C GLU A 49 0.82 7.37 -17.36
N LYS A 50 1.24 6.14 -17.67
CA LYS A 50 2.65 5.71 -17.67
C LYS A 50 3.39 6.23 -16.43
N ALA A 51 2.87 5.89 -15.25
CA ALA A 51 3.44 6.34 -13.99
C ALA A 51 3.52 5.21 -12.96
N ILE A 52 4.60 5.20 -12.20
CA ILE A 52 4.79 4.39 -11.00
C ILE A 52 4.68 5.28 -9.79
N GLY A 53 3.85 4.90 -8.82
CA GLY A 53 3.66 5.63 -7.58
C GLY A 53 4.15 4.87 -6.38
N TYR A 54 4.78 5.59 -5.43
CA TYR A 54 5.09 5.09 -4.09
C TYR A 54 4.38 5.95 -3.05
N SER A 55 3.85 5.32 -2.01
CA SER A 55 3.07 6.03 -1.00
C SER A 55 3.95 6.71 0.04
N LYS A 56 3.71 8.01 0.28
CA LYS A 56 4.39 8.78 1.34
C LYS A 56 4.09 8.29 2.77
N HIS A 57 3.09 7.43 2.96
CA HIS A 57 2.77 6.84 4.25
C HIS A 57 3.68 5.67 4.64
N PHE A 58 4.55 5.22 3.73
CA PHE A 58 5.44 4.09 3.90
C PHE A 58 6.92 4.44 3.68
N LEU A 59 7.30 5.68 3.94
CA LEU A 59 8.68 6.17 3.81
C LEU A 59 9.62 5.63 4.88
N ASP A 60 9.10 5.01 5.94
CA ASP A 60 9.86 4.42 7.04
C ASP A 60 10.10 2.92 6.86
N GLU A 61 9.68 2.36 5.71
CA GLU A 61 9.98 0.97 5.39
C GLU A 61 11.49 0.75 5.20
N PRO A 62 12.01 -0.44 5.49
CA PRO A 62 13.39 -0.80 5.17
C PRO A 62 13.70 -0.60 3.69
N GLU A 63 14.94 -0.23 3.38
CA GLU A 63 15.36 0.08 2.00
C GLU A 63 15.14 -1.08 1.03
N ASP A 64 15.45 -2.31 1.45
CA ASP A 64 15.19 -3.52 0.67
C ASP A 64 13.71 -3.71 0.34
N GLN A 65 12.81 -3.32 1.24
CA GLN A 65 11.39 -3.33 1.00
C GLN A 65 10.93 -2.22 0.05
N ILE A 66 11.54 -1.04 0.15
CA ILE A 66 11.28 0.06 -0.79
C ILE A 66 11.71 -0.35 -2.20
N VAL A 67 12.92 -0.92 -2.34
CA VAL A 67 13.44 -1.44 -3.62
C VAL A 67 12.51 -2.49 -4.20
N ASP A 68 12.15 -3.51 -3.42
CA ASP A 68 11.28 -4.60 -3.86
C ASP A 68 9.90 -4.09 -4.31
N THR A 69 9.32 -3.13 -3.58
CA THR A 69 8.05 -2.50 -3.95
C THR A 69 8.15 -1.76 -5.28
N ILE A 70 9.23 -1.01 -5.52
CA ILE A 70 9.42 -0.29 -6.78
C ILE A 70 9.60 -1.27 -7.94
N LEU A 71 10.41 -2.32 -7.76
CA LEU A 71 10.61 -3.36 -8.76
C LEU A 71 9.32 -4.16 -9.06
N HIS A 72 8.47 -4.37 -8.06
CA HIS A 72 7.14 -4.95 -8.22
C HIS A 72 6.26 -4.11 -9.17
N GLU A 73 6.25 -2.80 -8.99
CA GLU A 73 5.49 -1.90 -9.87
C GLU A 73 6.14 -1.76 -11.27
N ILE A 74 7.47 -1.84 -11.35
CA ILE A 74 8.20 -1.93 -12.63
C ILE A 74 7.79 -3.19 -13.38
N ALA A 75 7.68 -4.34 -12.70
CA ALA A 75 7.23 -5.58 -13.33
C ALA A 75 5.81 -5.42 -13.91
N HIS A 76 4.88 -4.77 -13.18
CA HIS A 76 3.56 -4.44 -13.73
C HIS A 76 3.64 -3.54 -14.96
N ALA A 77 4.49 -2.51 -14.93
CA ALA A 77 4.67 -1.60 -16.08
C ALA A 77 5.16 -2.35 -17.33
N LEU A 78 6.11 -3.27 -17.16
CA LEU A 78 6.72 -4.03 -18.26
C LEU A 78 5.80 -5.09 -18.88
N VAL A 79 4.92 -5.72 -18.09
CA VAL A 79 3.99 -6.74 -18.62
C VAL A 79 2.70 -6.14 -19.17
N GLY A 80 2.38 -4.89 -18.83
CA GLY A 80 1.18 -4.19 -19.29
C GLY A 80 -0.06 -4.45 -18.43
N SER A 81 -1.14 -3.71 -18.74
CA SER A 81 -2.37 -3.65 -17.94
C SER A 81 -3.22 -4.93 -17.94
N GLY A 82 -2.94 -5.87 -18.84
CA GLY A 82 -3.68 -7.15 -18.93
C GLY A 82 -3.25 -8.20 -17.91
N HIS A 83 -2.20 -7.94 -17.14
CA HIS A 83 -1.62 -8.87 -16.19
C HIS A 83 -1.73 -8.34 -14.76
N GLY A 84 -2.30 -9.18 -13.87
CA GLY A 84 -2.24 -8.97 -12.43
C GLY A 84 -0.99 -9.64 -11.86
N HIS A 85 -1.13 -10.44 -10.80
CA HIS A 85 -0.05 -11.26 -10.24
C HIS A 85 -0.06 -12.69 -10.83
N ASP A 86 -0.26 -12.79 -12.15
CA ASP A 86 -0.26 -14.04 -12.90
C ASP A 86 1.18 -14.54 -13.18
N ASP A 87 1.30 -15.69 -13.84
CA ASP A 87 2.60 -16.29 -14.14
C ASP A 87 3.47 -15.40 -15.04
N THR A 88 2.87 -14.59 -15.91
CA THR A 88 3.61 -13.62 -16.75
C THR A 88 4.24 -12.56 -15.89
N TRP A 89 3.47 -11.98 -14.98
CA TRP A 89 3.97 -11.01 -14.02
C TRP A 89 5.02 -11.62 -13.08
N LYS A 90 4.80 -12.85 -12.54
CA LYS A 90 5.77 -13.54 -11.67
C LYS A 90 7.12 -13.73 -12.34
N ARG A 91 7.12 -14.17 -13.62
CA ARG A 91 8.37 -14.29 -14.40
C ARG A 91 9.07 -12.95 -14.57
N MET A 92 8.30 -11.87 -14.78
CA MET A 92 8.88 -10.54 -14.89
C MET A 92 9.44 -10.06 -13.55
N CYS A 93 8.78 -10.32 -12.42
CA CYS A 93 9.32 -10.03 -11.09
C CYS A 93 10.70 -10.65 -10.89
N ILE A 94 10.84 -11.95 -11.19
CA ILE A 94 12.13 -12.64 -11.10
C ILE A 94 13.17 -11.96 -12.01
N ARG A 95 12.77 -11.60 -13.22
CA ARG A 95 13.67 -10.95 -14.20
C ARG A 95 14.18 -9.59 -13.73
N VAL A 96 13.34 -8.78 -13.10
CA VAL A 96 13.72 -7.45 -12.58
C VAL A 96 14.32 -7.49 -11.17
N GLY A 97 14.33 -8.66 -10.53
CA GLY A 97 14.89 -8.83 -9.19
C GLY A 97 13.90 -8.58 -8.04
N ALA A 98 12.60 -8.52 -8.33
CA ALA A 98 11.56 -8.45 -7.30
C ALA A 98 11.18 -9.85 -6.80
N ASN A 99 10.61 -9.91 -5.58
CA ASN A 99 10.09 -11.15 -5.03
C ASN A 99 8.66 -11.42 -5.55
N PRO A 100 8.42 -12.48 -6.35
CA PRO A 100 7.11 -12.78 -6.92
C PRO A 100 6.08 -13.31 -5.90
N GLU A 101 6.55 -13.78 -4.74
CA GLU A 101 5.69 -14.31 -3.66
C GLU A 101 5.34 -13.25 -2.62
N ARG A 102 5.91 -12.05 -2.72
CA ARG A 102 5.74 -11.01 -1.72
C ARG A 102 4.39 -10.30 -1.88
N LEU A 103 3.37 -10.89 -1.30
CA LEU A 103 2.27 -10.12 -0.74
C LEU A 103 2.83 -9.44 0.52
N VAL A 104 2.70 -8.14 0.64
CA VAL A 104 3.24 -7.36 1.77
C VAL A 104 2.62 -7.85 3.08
N GLU A 105 3.18 -8.90 3.69
CA GLU A 105 2.67 -9.48 4.92
C GLU A 105 3.14 -8.71 6.16
N GLU A 106 4.29 -8.04 6.10
CA GLU A 106 4.82 -7.23 7.20
C GLU A 106 5.27 -5.85 6.72
N VAL A 107 4.37 -4.89 6.83
CA VAL A 107 4.69 -3.47 6.66
C VAL A 107 5.06 -2.93 8.03
N VAL A 108 6.30 -2.42 8.19
CA VAL A 108 6.79 -1.84 9.45
C VAL A 108 5.95 -0.63 9.85
N SER A 109 5.60 0.22 8.89
CA SER A 109 4.74 1.36 9.11
C SER A 109 3.29 1.07 8.71
N LYS A 110 2.55 0.37 9.56
CA LYS A 110 1.11 0.18 9.32
C LYS A 110 0.38 1.52 9.33
N PRO A 111 -0.44 1.82 8.30
CA PRO A 111 -1.18 3.07 8.30
C PRO A 111 -2.10 3.17 9.52
N LYS A 112 -1.98 4.26 10.28
CA LYS A 112 -2.81 4.50 11.46
C LYS A 112 -4.24 4.82 11.03
N TYR A 113 -5.15 3.86 11.14
CA TYR A 113 -6.57 4.10 10.88
C TYR A 113 -7.19 4.97 11.99
N ASN A 114 -8.10 5.85 11.62
CA ASN A 114 -8.76 6.72 12.60
C ASN A 114 -9.91 6.02 13.33
N PHE A 115 -10.50 5.00 12.71
CA PHE A 115 -11.70 4.33 13.23
C PHE A 115 -11.62 2.82 13.04
N VAL A 116 -12.20 2.10 14.00
CA VAL A 116 -12.56 0.69 13.86
C VAL A 116 -14.08 0.55 13.94
N ILE A 117 -14.64 -0.25 13.03
CA ILE A 117 -16.06 -0.63 13.04
C ILE A 117 -16.14 -2.07 13.51
N LYS A 118 -16.92 -2.34 14.55
CA LYS A 118 -17.04 -3.67 15.17
C LYS A 118 -18.50 -4.08 15.31
N CYS A 119 -18.74 -5.40 15.23
CA CYS A 119 -19.98 -6.01 15.67
C CYS A 119 -20.22 -5.72 17.17
N VAL A 120 -21.45 -5.39 17.53
CA VAL A 120 -21.81 -5.09 18.94
C VAL A 120 -22.28 -6.31 19.71
N ASN A 121 -22.54 -7.44 19.07
CA ASN A 121 -22.95 -8.67 19.74
C ASN A 121 -21.72 -9.36 20.39
N PRO A 122 -21.64 -9.44 21.73
CA PRO A 122 -20.51 -10.05 22.42
C PRO A 122 -20.41 -11.57 22.16
N ASN A 123 -21.53 -12.21 21.83
CA ASN A 123 -21.62 -13.66 21.60
C ASN A 123 -21.48 -14.01 20.09
N CYS A 124 -21.03 -13.08 19.25
CA CYS A 124 -20.87 -13.35 17.84
C CYS A 124 -19.65 -14.25 17.59
N ALA A 125 -19.87 -15.43 17.00
CA ALA A 125 -18.81 -16.41 16.74
C ALA A 125 -17.73 -15.88 15.77
N ARG A 126 -18.10 -14.99 14.82
CA ARG A 126 -17.20 -14.35 13.85
C ARG A 126 -17.55 -12.86 13.73
N PRO A 127 -17.17 -12.03 14.74
CA PRO A 127 -17.57 -10.64 14.77
C PRO A 127 -16.95 -9.84 13.61
N TYR A 128 -17.76 -9.06 12.92
CA TYR A 128 -17.26 -8.12 11.93
C TYR A 128 -16.30 -7.14 12.58
N LYS A 129 -15.14 -6.92 11.92
CA LYS A 129 -14.15 -5.92 12.29
C LYS A 129 -13.58 -5.27 11.03
N GLY A 130 -13.72 -3.97 10.90
CA GLY A 130 -13.21 -3.23 9.73
C GLY A 130 -12.59 -1.90 10.15
N TYR A 131 -11.50 -1.52 9.48
CA TYR A 131 -10.78 -0.29 9.76
C TYR A 131 -11.09 0.79 8.73
N ARG A 132 -11.13 2.07 9.14
CA ARG A 132 -11.44 3.22 8.26
C ARG A 132 -10.57 4.43 8.61
N PHE A 133 -10.15 5.19 7.60
CA PHE A 133 -9.51 6.49 7.75
C PHE A 133 -10.53 7.62 7.94
N ARG A 134 -11.67 7.52 7.24
CA ARG A 134 -12.79 8.46 7.34
C ARG A 134 -14.06 7.70 7.66
N LEU A 135 -14.91 8.30 8.48
CA LEU A 135 -16.17 7.71 8.89
C LEU A 135 -17.34 8.35 8.12
N LYS A 136 -18.02 7.54 7.31
CA LYS A 136 -19.33 7.90 6.74
C LYS A 136 -20.42 7.40 7.70
N ARG A 137 -20.82 8.23 8.66
CA ARG A 137 -21.73 7.84 9.77
C ARG A 137 -23.03 7.19 9.28
N GLU A 138 -23.66 7.74 8.24
CA GLU A 138 -24.91 7.20 7.68
C GLU A 138 -24.69 5.82 7.02
N ALA A 139 -23.54 5.58 6.42
CA ALA A 139 -23.21 4.25 5.90
C ALA A 139 -23.05 3.23 7.04
N VAL A 140 -22.40 3.61 8.14
CA VAL A 140 -22.22 2.72 9.30
C VAL A 140 -23.55 2.33 9.94
N LYS A 141 -24.51 3.25 10.03
CA LYS A 141 -25.87 2.96 10.58
C LYS A 141 -26.61 1.88 9.79
N ARG A 142 -26.28 1.68 8.51
CA ARG A 142 -26.88 0.67 7.63
C ARG A 142 -26.12 -0.64 7.60
N MET A 143 -24.96 -0.71 8.29
CA MET A 143 -24.14 -1.90 8.31
C MET A 143 -24.59 -2.85 9.43
N TYR A 144 -24.49 -4.13 9.14
CA TYR A 144 -24.72 -5.21 10.09
C TYR A 144 -23.62 -6.28 9.97
N CYS A 145 -23.48 -7.08 10.99
CA CYS A 145 -22.55 -8.19 10.99
C CYS A 145 -23.10 -9.35 10.18
N MET A 146 -22.42 -9.74 9.10
CA MET A 146 -22.83 -10.84 8.22
C MET A 146 -22.93 -12.19 8.93
N SER A 147 -22.22 -12.35 10.06
CA SER A 147 -22.22 -13.62 10.83
C SER A 147 -23.43 -13.76 11.76
N CYS A 148 -23.93 -12.67 12.36
CA CYS A 148 -24.99 -12.76 13.38
C CYS A 148 -26.13 -11.76 13.18
N GLY A 149 -26.14 -10.96 12.12
CA GLY A 149 -27.17 -9.96 11.83
C GLY A 149 -27.19 -8.73 12.75
N ALA A 150 -26.39 -8.72 13.83
CA ALA A 150 -26.37 -7.59 14.76
C ALA A 150 -25.78 -6.33 14.10
N SER A 151 -26.20 -5.15 14.59
CA SER A 151 -25.64 -3.88 14.15
C SER A 151 -24.14 -3.79 14.45
N VAL A 152 -23.46 -2.89 13.75
CA VAL A 152 -22.05 -2.56 14.01
C VAL A 152 -21.93 -1.14 14.54
N LYS A 153 -20.86 -0.86 15.31
CA LYS A 153 -20.54 0.48 15.80
C LYS A 153 -19.13 0.86 15.42
N ALA A 154 -18.94 2.16 15.18
CA ALA A 154 -17.64 2.74 14.92
C ALA A 154 -17.04 3.31 16.21
N PHE A 155 -15.77 3.03 16.44
CA PHE A 155 -14.99 3.53 17.57
C PHE A 155 -13.81 4.31 17.00
N LYS A 156 -13.51 5.50 17.58
CA LYS A 156 -12.30 6.25 17.25
C LYS A 156 -11.10 5.50 17.84
N LEU A 157 -10.07 5.33 17.05
CA LEU A 157 -8.80 4.76 17.51
C LEU A 157 -7.95 5.90 18.08
N VAL A 158 -7.44 5.70 19.28
CA VAL A 158 -6.48 6.59 19.93
C VAL A 158 -5.17 5.84 19.95
N TYR A 159 -4.15 6.41 19.31
CA TYR A 159 -2.79 5.89 19.35
C TYR A 159 -2.01 6.70 20.40
N ASN A 160 -1.54 6.03 21.42
CA ASN A 160 -0.61 6.65 22.36
C ASN A 160 0.77 6.65 21.68
N ASP A 161 1.22 7.80 21.23
CA ASP A 161 2.55 7.99 20.62
C ASP A 161 3.69 7.97 21.68
N LYS A 162 3.54 7.10 22.70
CA LYS A 162 4.59 6.84 23.70
C LYS A 162 5.06 5.39 23.57
N GLN A 163 6.04 5.19 22.70
CA GLN A 163 7.13 4.24 22.88
C GLN A 163 8.33 4.75 22.09
#